data_7e119b853e99cbfebbd5d84400b6b6a4
#
_entry.id   7e119b853e99cbfebbd5d84400b6b6a4
#
_cell.length_a   1.000
_cell.length_b   1.000
_cell.length_c   1.000
_cell.angle_alpha   90.00
_cell.angle_beta   90.00
_cell.angle_gamma   90.00
#
_symmetry.space_group_name_H-M   'P 1'
#
loop_
_entity.id
_entity.type
_entity.pdbx_description
1 polymer ?
#
loop_
_entity_poly.entity_id
_entity_poly.type
_entity_poly.pdbx_seq_one_letter_code
_entity_poly.pdbx_strand_id
1 'polypeptide(L)'
;MMRITPTLLVLAASLLSAPVAMALNEYGIEGMGVVSTRADEGRATISADGQRIVFARRGEAGWGLWQAQVVDGRWQQAQALPVAVPGEAVDPYFSRDGRWLLFAAGREDALALYRAPLAADGSLGPAQALAGTGKSRPERGPALSADGGWLLFARQQGPGAGWDLFVAPLDAQGGRGAAVALDALNSADDETDGDWLGQDGAVVFSRVGAEAAQVMTSGCAWTGAALQPLGLSFNQHGGWTAAPVIENAKPGEMLVASSAARAPRAGGVDVYRLAVPKVAAVTGCVK
;
A
#
# COMPACT_ATOMS: atom_id res chain seq x y z
N MET A 1 9.59 -63.78 48.64
CA MET A 1 10.25 -62.46 48.52
C MET A 1 10.14 -62.02 47.07
N MET A 2 9.19 -61.10 46.76
CA MET A 2 8.89 -60.63 45.41
C MET A 2 9.45 -59.24 45.32
N ARG A 3 10.41 -58.98 44.40
CA ARG A 3 11.02 -57.69 44.18
C ARG A 3 10.18 -56.93 43.15
N ILE A 4 9.62 -55.79 43.55
CA ILE A 4 8.89 -54.87 42.72
C ILE A 4 9.89 -53.82 42.26
N THR A 5 10.17 -53.76 40.93
CA THR A 5 10.95 -52.69 40.27
C THR A 5 10.03 -51.52 39.91
N PRO A 6 10.35 -50.26 40.26
CA PRO A 6 9.56 -49.13 39.84
C PRO A 6 9.93 -48.72 38.42
N THR A 7 8.92 -48.68 37.55
CA THR A 7 9.04 -48.13 36.21
C THR A 7 8.89 -46.62 36.28
N LEU A 8 9.96 -45.89 35.98
CA LEU A 8 9.94 -44.41 35.86
C LEU A 8 9.24 -44.02 34.55
N LEU A 9 8.09 -43.39 34.65
CA LEU A 9 7.39 -42.77 33.53
C LEU A 9 8.00 -41.38 33.30
N VAL A 10 8.79 -41.21 32.23
CA VAL A 10 9.29 -39.92 31.82
C VAL A 10 8.21 -39.25 30.94
N LEU A 11 7.52 -38.25 31.50
CA LEU A 11 6.62 -37.37 30.76
C LEU A 11 7.48 -36.38 29.95
N ALA A 12 7.56 -36.55 28.62
CA ALA A 12 8.13 -35.57 27.72
C ALA A 12 7.12 -34.42 27.52
N ALA A 13 7.31 -33.31 28.20
CA ALA A 13 6.58 -32.07 27.93
C ALA A 13 7.09 -31.45 26.63
N SER A 14 6.34 -31.60 25.55
CA SER A 14 6.56 -30.87 24.31
C SER A 14 6.19 -29.41 24.55
N LEU A 15 7.19 -28.56 24.73
CA LEU A 15 7.04 -27.10 24.67
C LEU A 15 6.70 -26.74 23.23
N LEU A 16 5.41 -26.56 22.94
CA LEU A 16 4.95 -25.84 21.74
C LEU A 16 5.38 -24.37 21.90
N SER A 17 6.52 -24.03 21.30
CA SER A 17 6.89 -22.64 21.12
C SER A 17 5.90 -22.00 20.12
N ALA A 18 4.91 -21.29 20.62
CA ALA A 18 4.12 -20.40 19.79
C ALA A 18 5.07 -19.41 19.12
N PRO A 19 4.94 -19.14 17.80
CA PRO A 19 5.73 -18.12 17.16
C PRO A 19 5.44 -16.80 17.89
N VAL A 20 6.48 -16.18 18.45
CA VAL A 20 6.40 -14.82 18.98
C VAL A 20 6.17 -13.93 17.76
N ALA A 21 4.95 -13.48 17.56
CA ALA A 21 4.67 -12.42 16.59
C ALA A 21 5.50 -11.21 17.03
N MET A 22 6.59 -10.95 16.30
CA MET A 22 7.39 -9.73 16.52
C MET A 22 6.51 -8.56 16.09
N ALA A 23 6.06 -7.77 17.07
CA ALA A 23 5.37 -6.52 16.79
C ALA A 23 6.29 -5.66 15.89
N LEU A 24 5.71 -5.14 14.80
CA LEU A 24 6.41 -4.17 13.97
C LEU A 24 6.69 -2.90 14.78
N ASN A 25 7.81 -2.28 14.52
CA ASN A 25 8.08 -0.96 15.04
C ASN A 25 7.11 0.03 14.37
N GLU A 26 6.14 0.48 15.13
CA GLU A 26 5.15 1.47 14.73
C GLU A 26 5.67 2.84 15.16
N TYR A 27 5.94 3.73 14.19
CA TYR A 27 6.50 5.06 14.49
C TYR A 27 5.43 6.07 14.86
N GLY A 28 4.17 5.87 14.45
CA GLY A 28 3.03 6.71 14.80
C GLY A 28 2.41 7.49 13.64
N ILE A 29 1.56 8.44 14.00
CA ILE A 29 0.80 9.26 13.04
C ILE A 29 1.72 10.19 12.26
N GLU A 30 1.53 10.25 10.94
CA GLU A 30 2.32 11.09 10.06
C GLU A 30 1.76 12.51 10.00
N GLY A 31 2.63 13.49 10.25
CA GLY A 31 2.33 14.91 10.06
C GLY A 31 1.03 15.40 10.72
N MET A 32 0.83 15.08 12.01
CA MET A 32 -0.39 15.46 12.74
C MET A 32 -0.70 16.96 12.61
N GLY A 33 -1.93 17.26 12.20
CA GLY A 33 -2.41 18.63 11.96
C GLY A 33 -2.07 19.18 10.57
N VAL A 34 -1.24 18.49 9.79
CA VAL A 34 -0.86 18.89 8.42
C VAL A 34 -1.23 17.81 7.41
N VAL A 35 -0.66 16.61 7.55
CA VAL A 35 -0.96 15.45 6.71
C VAL A 35 -2.17 14.71 7.26
N SER A 36 -2.16 14.34 8.53
CA SER A 36 -3.28 13.73 9.23
C SER A 36 -4.08 14.79 9.96
N THR A 37 -5.36 14.93 9.63
CA THR A 37 -6.22 16.02 10.11
C THR A 37 -7.58 15.49 10.59
N ARG A 38 -8.57 16.37 10.77
CA ARG A 38 -9.95 15.95 11.08
C ARG A 38 -10.68 15.33 9.89
N ALA A 39 -10.16 15.51 8.67
CA ALA A 39 -10.68 14.84 7.49
C ALA A 39 -10.20 13.39 7.45
N ASP A 40 -10.71 12.60 6.51
CA ASP A 40 -10.15 11.29 6.22
C ASP A 40 -9.01 11.45 5.21
N GLU A 41 -7.87 10.87 5.50
CA GLU A 41 -6.74 10.76 4.62
C GLU A 41 -6.60 9.32 4.10
N GLY A 42 -6.36 9.20 2.81
CA GLY A 42 -6.13 7.90 2.14
C GLY A 42 -4.64 7.64 1.89
N ARG A 43 -4.37 6.94 0.79
CA ARG A 43 -3.01 6.59 0.37
C ARG A 43 -2.12 7.81 0.30
N ALA A 44 -0.88 7.67 0.79
CA ALA A 44 0.14 8.70 0.80
C ALA A 44 1.46 8.18 0.24
N THR A 45 2.25 9.05 -0.38
CA THR A 45 3.55 8.73 -0.95
C THR A 45 4.53 9.88 -0.74
N ILE A 46 5.82 9.57 -0.54
CA ILE A 46 6.87 10.56 -0.32
C ILE A 46 7.84 10.52 -1.50
N SER A 47 8.24 11.71 -1.97
CA SER A 47 9.20 11.85 -3.07
C SER A 47 10.56 11.24 -2.74
N ALA A 48 11.33 10.87 -3.77
CA ALA A 48 12.62 10.20 -3.61
C ALA A 48 13.66 11.04 -2.82
N ASP A 49 13.53 12.36 -2.82
CA ASP A 49 14.36 13.27 -2.02
C ASP A 49 13.86 13.46 -0.57
N GLY A 50 12.70 12.88 -0.24
CA GLY A 50 12.07 13.00 1.08
C GLY A 50 11.49 14.39 1.39
N GLN A 51 11.45 15.30 0.42
CA GLN A 51 11.08 16.70 0.67
C GLN A 51 9.58 16.98 0.44
N ARG A 52 8.86 16.05 -0.17
CA ARG A 52 7.45 16.23 -0.50
C ARG A 52 6.66 14.96 -0.17
N ILE A 53 5.48 15.15 0.41
CA ILE A 53 4.45 14.12 0.53
C ILE A 53 3.25 14.51 -0.32
N VAL A 54 2.68 13.54 -1.05
CA VAL A 54 1.39 13.65 -1.72
C VAL A 54 0.46 12.59 -1.14
N PHE A 55 -0.78 12.97 -0.85
CA PHE A 55 -1.74 12.08 -0.22
C PHE A 55 -3.16 12.40 -0.71
N ALA A 56 -4.04 11.41 -0.64
CA ALA A 56 -5.46 11.61 -0.88
C ALA A 56 -6.12 12.14 0.40
N ARG A 57 -6.98 13.14 0.27
CA ARG A 57 -7.80 13.67 1.38
C ARG A 57 -9.22 13.88 0.92
N ARG A 58 -10.17 13.52 1.77
CA ARG A 58 -11.58 13.74 1.55
C ARG A 58 -11.97 15.16 1.98
N GLY A 59 -12.39 15.98 1.02
CA GLY A 59 -12.96 17.31 1.26
C GLY A 59 -14.47 17.32 1.05
N GLU A 60 -15.08 18.50 1.09
CA GLU A 60 -16.52 18.66 0.84
C GLU A 60 -16.94 18.23 -0.58
N ALA A 61 -16.08 18.42 -1.56
CA ALA A 61 -16.32 18.05 -2.97
C ALA A 61 -15.95 16.59 -3.31
N GLY A 62 -15.55 15.77 -2.34
CA GLY A 62 -15.07 14.41 -2.53
C GLY A 62 -13.55 14.27 -2.33
N TRP A 63 -12.97 13.19 -2.86
CA TRP A 63 -11.55 12.93 -2.74
C TRP A 63 -10.71 13.75 -3.71
N GLY A 64 -9.59 14.27 -3.23
CA GLY A 64 -8.61 14.99 -4.04
C GLY A 64 -7.18 14.75 -3.57
N LEU A 65 -6.22 15.06 -4.42
CA LEU A 65 -4.80 15.02 -4.05
C LEU A 65 -4.41 16.30 -3.30
N TRP A 66 -3.63 16.10 -2.26
CA TRP A 66 -3.03 17.16 -1.45
C TRP A 66 -1.53 16.94 -1.36
N GLN A 67 -0.77 18.00 -1.12
CA GLN A 67 0.67 17.94 -0.94
C GLN A 67 1.12 18.78 0.23
N ALA A 68 2.22 18.37 0.86
CA ALA A 68 2.97 19.17 1.82
C ALA A 68 4.47 19.04 1.54
N GLN A 69 5.25 20.04 1.95
CA GLN A 69 6.70 20.05 1.82
C GLN A 69 7.35 20.05 3.20
N VAL A 70 8.56 19.51 3.29
CA VAL A 70 9.38 19.57 4.50
C VAL A 70 10.10 20.91 4.56
N VAL A 71 9.94 21.61 5.68
CA VAL A 71 10.80 22.74 6.07
C VAL A 71 11.26 22.50 7.49
N ASP A 72 12.56 22.62 7.75
CA ASP A 72 13.17 22.37 9.05
C ASP A 72 12.77 21.02 9.66
N GLY A 73 12.71 19.97 8.83
CA GLY A 73 12.40 18.59 9.24
C GLY A 73 10.94 18.34 9.60
N ARG A 74 10.02 19.26 9.25
CA ARG A 74 8.58 19.12 9.51
C ARG A 74 7.76 19.40 8.26
N TRP A 75 6.66 18.66 8.09
CA TRP A 75 5.68 18.96 7.06
C TRP A 75 5.03 20.33 7.30
N GLN A 76 5.02 21.15 6.26
CA GLN A 76 4.41 22.47 6.30
C GLN A 76 3.11 22.47 5.51
N GLN A 77 2.21 23.29 5.94
CA GLN A 77 0.91 23.66 5.37
C GLN A 77 0.50 22.88 4.11
N ALA A 78 -0.32 21.84 4.30
CA ALA A 78 -0.82 21.05 3.19
C ALA A 78 -1.70 21.91 2.27
N GLN A 79 -1.52 21.74 0.97
CA GLN A 79 -2.27 22.43 -0.08
C GLN A 79 -2.90 21.41 -1.03
N ALA A 80 -4.07 21.74 -1.56
CA ALA A 80 -4.64 20.95 -2.64
C ALA A 80 -3.65 20.90 -3.83
N LEU A 81 -3.47 19.73 -4.39
CA LEU A 81 -2.67 19.49 -5.58
C LEU A 81 -3.61 19.33 -6.77
N PRO A 82 -3.87 20.40 -7.54
CA PRO A 82 -4.78 20.32 -8.66
C PRO A 82 -4.19 19.45 -9.76
N VAL A 83 -4.94 18.47 -10.20
CA VAL A 83 -4.65 17.65 -11.38
C VAL A 83 -5.79 17.83 -12.38
N ALA A 84 -5.45 18.11 -13.63
CA ALA A 84 -6.45 18.35 -14.69
C ALA A 84 -6.99 17.01 -15.22
N VAL A 85 -7.83 16.34 -14.43
CA VAL A 85 -8.45 15.05 -14.72
C VAL A 85 -9.95 15.09 -14.40
N PRO A 86 -10.78 14.23 -15.01
CA PRO A 86 -12.18 14.11 -14.65
C PRO A 86 -12.37 13.53 -13.23
N GLY A 87 -13.35 14.03 -12.49
CA GLY A 87 -13.82 13.46 -11.23
C GLY A 87 -12.83 13.59 -10.07
N GLU A 88 -12.82 12.61 -9.19
CA GLU A 88 -11.94 12.53 -8.03
C GLU A 88 -10.53 12.08 -8.43
N ALA A 89 -9.54 12.41 -7.60
CA ALA A 89 -8.17 11.92 -7.76
C ALA A 89 -7.71 11.29 -6.45
N VAL A 90 -7.26 10.04 -6.51
CA VAL A 90 -6.91 9.20 -5.36
C VAL A 90 -5.64 8.37 -5.64
N ASP A 91 -5.16 7.69 -4.62
CA ASP A 91 -4.09 6.69 -4.68
C ASP A 91 -2.79 7.19 -5.32
N PRO A 92 -2.22 8.31 -4.83
CA PRO A 92 -0.96 8.82 -5.38
C PRO A 92 0.20 7.86 -5.14
N TYR A 93 1.14 7.84 -6.08
CA TYR A 93 2.38 7.07 -6.00
C TYR A 93 3.51 7.78 -6.74
N PHE A 94 4.58 8.16 -6.05
CA PHE A 94 5.79 8.64 -6.70
C PHE A 94 6.61 7.48 -7.26
N SER A 95 7.02 7.57 -8.52
CA SER A 95 8.00 6.64 -9.06
C SER A 95 9.35 6.77 -8.32
N ARG A 96 10.07 5.64 -8.17
CA ARG A 96 11.35 5.62 -7.44
C ARG A 96 12.44 6.48 -8.09
N ASP A 97 12.36 6.66 -9.40
CA ASP A 97 13.27 7.52 -10.16
C ASP A 97 12.92 9.04 -10.04
N GLY A 98 11.86 9.36 -9.30
CA GLY A 98 11.42 10.73 -9.05
C GLY A 98 10.84 11.47 -10.26
N ARG A 99 10.60 10.78 -11.39
CA ARG A 99 10.16 11.43 -12.65
C ARG A 99 8.64 11.51 -12.79
N TRP A 100 7.89 10.70 -12.06
CA TRP A 100 6.46 10.56 -12.26
C TRP A 100 5.70 10.55 -10.93
N LEU A 101 4.54 11.19 -10.94
CA LEU A 101 3.46 10.93 -9.99
C LEU A 101 2.39 10.11 -10.72
N LEU A 102 2.13 8.89 -10.23
CA LEU A 102 1.02 8.05 -10.67
C LEU A 102 -0.14 8.24 -9.70
N PHE A 103 -1.37 8.08 -10.19
CA PHE A 103 -2.58 8.14 -9.37
C PHE A 103 -3.77 7.54 -10.11
N ALA A 104 -4.86 7.28 -9.41
CA ALA A 104 -6.13 6.94 -10.01
C ALA A 104 -7.03 8.18 -10.06
N ALA A 105 -7.81 8.34 -11.12
CA ALA A 105 -8.78 9.43 -11.21
C ALA A 105 -10.01 9.05 -12.04
N GLY A 106 -11.12 9.69 -11.72
CA GLY A 106 -12.41 9.46 -12.36
C GLY A 106 -13.56 9.45 -11.37
N ARG A 107 -14.69 8.94 -11.81
CA ARG A 107 -15.77 8.52 -10.90
C ARG A 107 -15.43 7.15 -10.35
N GLU A 108 -15.96 6.79 -9.19
CA GLU A 108 -15.70 5.51 -8.53
C GLU A 108 -15.96 4.29 -9.45
N ASP A 109 -17.02 4.35 -10.26
CA ASP A 109 -17.39 3.32 -11.23
C ASP A 109 -16.59 3.37 -12.54
N ALA A 110 -15.66 4.31 -12.69
CA ALA A 110 -14.88 4.56 -13.91
C ALA A 110 -13.47 5.12 -13.62
N LEU A 111 -12.87 4.70 -12.50
CA LEU A 111 -11.50 5.08 -12.18
C LEU A 111 -10.52 4.58 -13.24
N ALA A 112 -9.61 5.45 -13.64
CA ALA A 112 -8.54 5.14 -14.57
C ALA A 112 -7.18 5.54 -13.98
N LEU A 113 -6.11 4.88 -14.40
CA LEU A 113 -4.76 5.18 -13.96
C LEU A 113 -4.15 6.28 -14.82
N TYR A 114 -3.55 7.24 -14.15
CA TYR A 114 -2.85 8.39 -14.75
C TYR A 114 -1.40 8.44 -14.30
N ARG A 115 -0.58 9.10 -15.09
CA ARG A 115 0.73 9.58 -14.67
C ARG A 115 0.90 11.05 -15.05
N ALA A 116 1.58 11.81 -14.22
CA ALA A 116 1.99 13.18 -14.51
C ALA A 116 3.52 13.30 -14.36
N PRO A 117 4.23 13.93 -15.30
CA PRO A 117 5.67 14.12 -15.15
C PRO A 117 5.95 15.11 -14.03
N LEU A 118 6.98 14.81 -13.22
CA LEU A 118 7.44 15.63 -12.12
C LEU A 118 8.71 16.36 -12.55
N ALA A 119 8.66 17.68 -12.58
CA ALA A 119 9.82 18.51 -12.87
C ALA A 119 10.76 18.61 -11.63
N ALA A 120 12.00 19.02 -11.86
CA ALA A 120 13.01 19.13 -10.79
C ALA A 120 12.62 20.13 -9.68
N ASP A 121 11.83 21.16 -10.01
CA ASP A 121 11.25 22.08 -9.02
C ASP A 121 10.03 21.52 -8.30
N GLY A 122 9.64 20.28 -8.67
CA GLY A 122 8.51 19.55 -8.12
C GLY A 122 7.15 19.98 -8.69
N SER A 123 7.09 20.81 -9.70
CA SER A 123 5.84 21.08 -10.42
C SER A 123 5.41 19.84 -11.23
N LEU A 124 4.10 19.64 -11.34
CA LEU A 124 3.52 18.58 -12.16
C LEU A 124 3.23 19.08 -13.57
N GLY A 125 3.67 18.32 -14.56
CA GLY A 125 3.21 18.49 -15.93
C GLY A 125 1.81 17.90 -16.14
N PRO A 126 1.30 17.96 -17.40
CA PRO A 126 -0.03 17.45 -17.74
C PRO A 126 -0.18 15.97 -17.41
N ALA A 127 -1.28 15.62 -16.74
CA ALA A 127 -1.62 14.22 -16.47
C ALA A 127 -2.02 13.50 -17.77
N GLN A 128 -1.54 12.27 -17.91
CA GLN A 128 -1.80 11.40 -19.06
C GLN A 128 -2.38 10.08 -18.57
N ALA A 129 -3.51 9.65 -19.13
CA ALA A 129 -4.04 8.33 -18.84
C ALA A 129 -3.09 7.24 -19.36
N LEU A 130 -2.85 6.21 -18.56
CA LEU A 130 -2.10 5.03 -19.01
C LEU A 130 -2.90 4.27 -20.07
N ALA A 131 -2.22 3.66 -21.03
CA ALA A 131 -2.87 2.97 -22.13
C ALA A 131 -3.76 1.82 -21.63
N GLY A 132 -4.99 1.74 -22.15
CA GLY A 132 -5.92 0.65 -21.84
C GLY A 132 -6.56 0.68 -20.45
N THR A 133 -6.36 1.75 -19.68
CA THR A 133 -6.95 1.92 -18.34
C THR A 133 -8.41 2.39 -18.40
N GLY A 134 -9.23 2.04 -17.41
CA GLY A 134 -10.55 2.62 -17.15
C GLY A 134 -11.65 2.39 -18.20
N LYS A 135 -11.37 1.71 -19.31
CA LYS A 135 -12.33 1.61 -20.44
C LYS A 135 -13.54 0.72 -20.18
N SER A 136 -13.39 -0.30 -19.36
CA SER A 136 -14.46 -1.27 -19.08
C SER A 136 -14.49 -1.75 -17.64
N ARG A 137 -13.43 -1.49 -16.91
CA ARG A 137 -13.28 -1.88 -15.50
C ARG A 137 -12.48 -0.81 -14.78
N PRO A 138 -12.97 -0.30 -13.63
CA PRO A 138 -12.22 0.62 -12.79
C PRO A 138 -10.87 0.05 -12.39
N GLU A 139 -9.85 0.91 -12.33
CA GLU A 139 -8.50 0.58 -11.89
C GLU A 139 -8.01 1.62 -10.87
N ARG A 140 -7.28 1.16 -9.83
CA ARG A 140 -6.76 2.01 -8.76
C ARG A 140 -5.46 1.48 -8.17
N GLY A 141 -4.87 2.23 -7.23
CA GLY A 141 -3.73 1.80 -6.44
C GLY A 141 -2.46 1.52 -7.25
N PRO A 142 -2.01 2.40 -8.18
CA PRO A 142 -0.84 2.12 -9.00
C PRO A 142 0.44 2.11 -8.18
N ALA A 143 1.36 1.17 -8.47
CA ALA A 143 2.72 1.15 -7.97
C ALA A 143 3.67 0.55 -9.01
N LEU A 144 4.91 1.07 -9.08
CA LEU A 144 5.92 0.59 -10.02
C LEU A 144 6.96 -0.29 -9.33
N SER A 145 7.38 -1.35 -10.01
CA SER A 145 8.58 -2.09 -9.62
C SER A 145 9.81 -1.18 -9.55
N ALA A 146 10.85 -1.63 -8.87
CA ALA A 146 12.05 -0.83 -8.63
C ALA A 146 12.71 -0.32 -9.92
N ASP A 147 12.65 -1.11 -10.99
CA ASP A 147 13.15 -0.77 -12.34
C ASP A 147 12.14 0.00 -13.19
N GLY A 148 10.90 0.20 -12.69
CA GLY A 148 9.81 0.87 -13.40
C GLY A 148 9.19 0.06 -14.52
N GLY A 149 9.63 -1.19 -14.73
CA GLY A 149 9.18 -2.05 -15.84
C GLY A 149 7.85 -2.75 -15.61
N TRP A 150 7.36 -2.81 -14.37
CA TRP A 150 6.10 -3.43 -14.00
C TRP A 150 5.20 -2.48 -13.23
N LEU A 151 3.93 -2.42 -13.63
CA LEU A 151 2.86 -1.72 -12.94
C LEU A 151 2.03 -2.74 -12.15
N LEU A 152 1.98 -2.59 -10.83
CA LEU A 152 1.05 -3.27 -9.94
C LEU A 152 -0.14 -2.35 -9.71
N PHE A 153 -1.35 -2.88 -9.76
CA PHE A 153 -2.59 -2.11 -9.56
C PHE A 153 -3.75 -3.04 -9.21
N ALA A 154 -4.84 -2.47 -8.69
CA ALA A 154 -6.09 -3.17 -8.49
C ALA A 154 -7.07 -2.87 -9.64
N ARG A 155 -7.87 -3.87 -10.02
CA ARG A 155 -8.92 -3.77 -11.04
C ARG A 155 -10.19 -4.48 -10.57
N GLN A 156 -11.34 -3.86 -10.80
CA GLN A 156 -12.63 -4.53 -10.61
C GLN A 156 -12.85 -5.63 -11.64
N GLN A 157 -13.37 -6.77 -11.21
CA GLN A 157 -13.66 -7.90 -12.09
C GLN A 157 -14.90 -7.65 -12.98
N GLY A 158 -15.81 -6.76 -12.55
CA GLY A 158 -17.02 -6.35 -13.27
C GLY A 158 -17.80 -5.32 -12.47
N PRO A 159 -18.92 -4.80 -12.99
CA PRO A 159 -19.76 -3.85 -12.26
C PRO A 159 -20.25 -4.43 -10.93
N GLY A 160 -19.87 -3.77 -9.81
CA GLY A 160 -20.22 -4.22 -8.46
C GLY A 160 -19.50 -5.47 -7.98
N ALA A 161 -18.51 -5.99 -8.75
CA ALA A 161 -17.62 -7.04 -8.30
C ALA A 161 -16.48 -6.48 -7.44
N GLY A 162 -15.80 -7.38 -6.72
CA GLY A 162 -14.63 -7.04 -5.91
C GLY A 162 -13.43 -6.55 -6.72
N TRP A 163 -12.41 -6.13 -5.98
CA TRP A 163 -11.13 -5.66 -6.52
C TRP A 163 -10.09 -6.77 -6.41
N ASP A 164 -9.36 -7.00 -7.49
CA ASP A 164 -8.25 -7.94 -7.55
C ASP A 164 -6.96 -7.23 -7.95
N LEU A 165 -5.83 -7.75 -7.49
CA LEU A 165 -4.50 -7.29 -7.90
C LEU A 165 -4.12 -7.84 -9.27
N PHE A 166 -3.56 -6.95 -10.08
CA PHE A 166 -3.01 -7.23 -11.40
C PHE A 166 -1.62 -6.64 -11.54
N VAL A 167 -0.84 -7.23 -12.42
CA VAL A 167 0.41 -6.65 -12.91
C VAL A 167 0.39 -6.52 -14.43
N ALA A 168 1.05 -5.50 -14.95
CA ALA A 168 1.27 -5.33 -16.39
C ALA A 168 2.67 -4.79 -16.66
N PRO A 169 3.33 -5.17 -17.77
CA PRO A 169 4.53 -4.48 -18.22
C PRO A 169 4.21 -3.03 -18.52
N LEU A 170 5.13 -2.12 -18.18
CA LEU A 170 5.02 -0.69 -18.47
C LEU A 170 6.31 -0.22 -19.15
N ASP A 171 6.20 0.37 -20.34
CA ASP A 171 7.34 0.98 -21.00
C ASP A 171 7.59 2.43 -20.55
N ALA A 172 8.74 2.96 -20.89
CA ALA A 172 9.12 4.33 -20.52
C ALA A 172 8.18 5.40 -21.08
N GLN A 173 7.45 5.12 -22.16
CA GLN A 173 6.48 6.00 -22.80
C GLN A 173 5.10 5.93 -22.14
N GLY A 174 4.89 4.96 -21.22
CA GLY A 174 3.62 4.70 -20.54
C GLY A 174 2.69 3.76 -21.33
N GLY A 175 3.24 3.08 -22.32
CA GLY A 175 2.58 1.99 -22.97
C GLY A 175 2.47 0.80 -22.04
N ARG A 176 1.24 0.33 -21.80
CA ARG A 176 0.97 -0.78 -20.90
C ARG A 176 0.71 -2.05 -21.70
N GLY A 177 1.44 -3.11 -21.39
CA GLY A 177 1.20 -4.43 -21.94
C GLY A 177 -0.05 -5.10 -21.34
N ALA A 178 -0.28 -6.37 -21.69
CA ALA A 178 -1.39 -7.14 -21.17
C ALA A 178 -1.30 -7.29 -19.65
N ALA A 179 -2.40 -7.00 -18.95
CA ALA A 179 -2.49 -7.20 -17.52
C ALA A 179 -2.76 -8.66 -17.18
N VAL A 180 -2.09 -9.16 -16.14
CA VAL A 180 -2.20 -10.51 -15.61
C VAL A 180 -2.66 -10.42 -14.16
N ALA A 181 -3.69 -11.17 -13.80
CA ALA A 181 -4.16 -11.26 -12.41
C ALA A 181 -3.12 -11.98 -11.55
N LEU A 182 -2.99 -11.54 -10.30
CA LEU A 182 -2.17 -12.19 -9.28
C LEU A 182 -3.02 -13.19 -8.49
N ASP A 183 -3.50 -14.25 -9.15
CA ASP A 183 -4.46 -15.22 -8.60
C ASP A 183 -3.99 -15.84 -7.27
N ALA A 184 -2.68 -15.94 -7.06
CA ALA A 184 -2.11 -16.46 -5.82
C ALA A 184 -2.24 -15.49 -4.62
N LEU A 185 -2.55 -14.22 -4.88
CA LEU A 185 -2.77 -13.20 -3.86
C LEU A 185 -4.25 -12.84 -3.71
N ASN A 186 -5.01 -12.96 -4.79
CA ASN A 186 -6.43 -12.59 -4.84
C ASN A 186 -7.29 -13.60 -4.08
N SER A 187 -8.38 -13.14 -3.49
CA SER A 187 -9.29 -13.94 -2.66
C SER A 187 -10.76 -13.59 -2.94
N ALA A 188 -11.67 -13.91 -2.04
CA ALA A 188 -13.06 -13.47 -2.11
C ALA A 188 -13.28 -12.05 -1.55
N ASP A 189 -12.29 -11.53 -0.83
CA ASP A 189 -12.26 -10.14 -0.35
C ASP A 189 -11.68 -9.23 -1.43
N ASP A 190 -11.66 -7.92 -1.19
CA ASP A 190 -11.06 -6.94 -2.08
C ASP A 190 -9.55 -6.85 -1.86
N GLU A 191 -8.74 -7.07 -2.87
CA GLU A 191 -7.30 -6.78 -2.84
C GLU A 191 -7.01 -5.47 -3.55
N THR A 192 -6.43 -4.52 -2.82
CA THR A 192 -6.13 -3.17 -3.33
C THR A 192 -4.76 -2.66 -2.89
N ASP A 193 -4.35 -1.52 -3.43
CA ASP A 193 -3.26 -0.67 -2.91
C ASP A 193 -1.95 -1.42 -2.67
N GLY A 194 -1.49 -2.19 -3.64
CA GLY A 194 -0.22 -2.89 -3.53
C GLY A 194 1.01 -1.99 -3.71
N ASP A 195 2.15 -2.41 -3.13
CA ASP A 195 3.48 -1.88 -3.45
C ASP A 195 4.55 -2.99 -3.40
N TRP A 196 5.67 -2.77 -4.08
CA TRP A 196 6.76 -3.72 -4.18
C TRP A 196 7.73 -3.61 -2.99
N LEU A 197 8.00 -4.74 -2.34
CA LEU A 197 9.00 -4.86 -1.29
C LEU A 197 10.37 -5.20 -1.90
N GLY A 198 11.15 -4.19 -2.26
CA GLY A 198 12.46 -4.40 -2.86
C GLY A 198 12.43 -4.76 -4.35
N GLN A 199 13.38 -5.60 -4.78
CA GLN A 199 13.58 -5.96 -6.20
C GLN A 199 13.18 -7.41 -6.52
N ASP A 200 12.92 -8.23 -5.51
CA ASP A 200 12.80 -9.68 -5.64
C ASP A 200 11.35 -10.17 -5.85
N GLY A 201 10.44 -9.27 -6.24
CA GLY A 201 9.04 -9.62 -6.51
C GLY A 201 8.17 -9.83 -5.26
N ALA A 202 8.70 -9.55 -4.07
CA ALA A 202 7.89 -9.48 -2.85
C ALA A 202 6.98 -8.26 -2.88
N VAL A 203 5.81 -8.37 -2.25
CA VAL A 203 4.80 -7.30 -2.24
C VAL A 203 4.15 -7.13 -0.89
N VAL A 204 3.65 -5.92 -0.66
CA VAL A 204 2.72 -5.56 0.40
C VAL A 204 1.45 -5.02 -0.24
N PHE A 205 0.27 -5.32 0.31
CA PHE A 205 -1.01 -4.88 -0.26
C PHE A 205 -2.12 -4.87 0.80
N SER A 206 -3.25 -4.29 0.45
CA SER A 206 -4.45 -4.28 1.31
C SER A 206 -5.38 -5.41 0.94
N ARG A 207 -5.90 -6.13 1.95
CA ARG A 207 -7.06 -7.01 1.82
C ARG A 207 -8.20 -6.42 2.64
N VAL A 208 -9.32 -6.12 1.98
CA VAL A 208 -10.46 -5.44 2.56
C VAL A 208 -11.66 -6.38 2.55
N GLY A 209 -11.94 -6.98 3.70
CA GLY A 209 -13.12 -7.79 3.94
C GLY A 209 -14.29 -6.96 4.48
N ALA A 210 -15.43 -7.60 4.73
CA ALA A 210 -16.64 -6.95 5.19
C ALA A 210 -16.50 -6.27 6.57
N GLU A 211 -15.64 -6.79 7.45
CA GLU A 211 -15.52 -6.33 8.85
C GLU A 211 -14.20 -5.61 9.15
N ALA A 212 -13.18 -5.82 8.32
CA ALA A 212 -11.85 -5.26 8.56
C ALA A 212 -11.05 -5.12 7.27
N ALA A 213 -10.12 -4.17 7.25
CA ALA A 213 -9.06 -4.11 6.26
C ALA A 213 -7.71 -4.43 6.92
N GLN A 214 -6.90 -5.22 6.24
CA GLN A 214 -5.59 -5.66 6.72
C GLN A 214 -4.52 -5.44 5.66
N VAL A 215 -3.33 -5.08 6.11
CA VAL A 215 -2.15 -5.11 5.27
C VAL A 215 -1.61 -6.53 5.21
N MET A 216 -1.42 -7.04 4.00
CA MET A 216 -0.90 -8.36 3.70
C MET A 216 0.51 -8.24 3.14
N THR A 217 1.34 -9.27 3.34
CA THR A 217 2.66 -9.38 2.72
C THR A 217 2.80 -10.72 2.02
N SER A 218 3.54 -10.73 0.92
CA SER A 218 3.96 -11.96 0.24
C SER A 218 5.42 -11.87 -0.20
N GLY A 219 6.16 -12.94 -0.05
CA GLY A 219 7.53 -13.05 -0.53
C GLY A 219 7.65 -13.18 -2.05
N CYS A 220 6.53 -13.44 -2.73
CA CYS A 220 6.48 -13.49 -4.19
C CYS A 220 5.06 -13.19 -4.70
N ALA A 221 4.93 -12.15 -5.49
CA ALA A 221 3.65 -11.71 -6.06
C ALA A 221 2.98 -12.80 -6.93
N TRP A 222 3.76 -13.54 -7.71
CA TRP A 222 3.23 -14.51 -8.66
C TRP A 222 2.86 -15.87 -8.06
N THR A 223 3.47 -16.25 -6.94
CA THR A 223 3.24 -17.56 -6.31
C THR A 223 2.52 -17.49 -4.98
N GLY A 224 2.37 -16.30 -4.40
CA GLY A 224 1.82 -16.13 -3.06
C GLY A 224 2.67 -16.73 -1.94
N ALA A 225 3.94 -17.02 -2.21
CA ALA A 225 4.83 -17.61 -1.21
C ALA A 225 4.94 -16.71 0.03
N ALA A 226 4.84 -17.31 1.22
CA ALA A 226 4.84 -16.61 2.50
C ALA A 226 3.75 -15.52 2.63
N LEU A 227 2.59 -15.73 1.97
CA LEU A 227 1.42 -14.86 2.11
C LEU A 227 0.91 -14.86 3.55
N GLN A 228 0.88 -13.70 4.20
CA GLN A 228 0.42 -13.57 5.58
C GLN A 228 -0.03 -12.13 5.89
N PRO A 229 -0.94 -11.96 6.86
CA PRO A 229 -1.28 -10.63 7.35
C PRO A 229 -0.12 -10.02 8.13
N LEU A 230 -0.01 -8.69 8.06
CA LEU A 230 0.91 -7.92 8.85
C LEU A 230 0.33 -7.71 10.27
N GLY A 231 1.05 -8.19 11.29
CA GLY A 231 0.65 -8.00 12.69
C GLY A 231 0.89 -6.56 13.13
N LEU A 232 -0.17 -5.75 13.18
CA LEU A 232 -0.14 -4.35 13.66
C LEU A 232 -0.81 -4.27 15.03
N SER A 233 -0.08 -3.77 16.03
CA SER A 233 -0.58 -3.72 17.43
C SER A 233 -1.73 -2.73 17.58
N PHE A 234 -1.71 -1.63 16.86
CA PHE A 234 -2.77 -0.62 16.91
C PHE A 234 -4.04 -1.00 16.13
N ASN A 235 -3.94 -2.01 15.27
CA ASN A 235 -5.08 -2.50 14.48
C ASN A 235 -5.70 -3.79 15.02
N GLN A 236 -5.39 -4.15 16.25
CA GLN A 236 -6.05 -5.27 16.91
C GLN A 236 -7.48 -4.89 17.30
N HIS A 237 -8.44 -5.79 17.11
CA HIS A 237 -9.86 -5.64 17.43
C HIS A 237 -10.71 -4.82 16.44
N GLY A 238 -10.56 -5.07 15.14
CA GLY A 238 -11.49 -4.58 14.13
C GLY A 238 -11.18 -3.18 13.61
N GLY A 239 -9.90 -2.78 13.64
CA GLY A 239 -9.46 -1.57 12.94
C GLY A 239 -9.37 -1.78 11.43
N TRP A 240 -9.44 -0.69 10.69
CA TRP A 240 -9.21 -0.66 9.25
C TRP A 240 -7.82 -0.12 8.98
N THR A 241 -6.97 -0.88 8.28
CA THR A 241 -5.63 -0.45 7.84
C THR A 241 -5.38 -0.93 6.42
N ALA A 242 -5.04 0.02 5.54
CA ALA A 242 -4.89 -0.21 4.12
C ALA A 242 -3.87 0.74 3.49
N ALA A 243 -3.75 0.69 2.18
CA ALA A 243 -2.97 1.60 1.34
C ALA A 243 -1.48 1.68 1.71
N PRO A 244 -0.77 0.53 1.87
CA PRO A 244 0.65 0.53 2.14
C PRO A 244 1.44 1.11 0.95
N VAL A 245 2.41 1.99 1.24
CA VAL A 245 3.36 2.53 0.28
C VAL A 245 4.73 2.59 0.92
N ILE A 246 5.73 2.01 0.26
CA ILE A 246 7.13 2.06 0.70
C ILE A 246 7.68 3.48 0.48
N GLU A 247 8.31 4.05 1.49
CA GLU A 247 8.91 5.37 1.34
C GLU A 247 10.16 5.32 0.45
N ASN A 248 10.15 6.10 -0.63
CA ASN A 248 11.25 6.13 -1.58
C ASN A 248 12.57 6.68 -0.98
N ALA A 249 12.48 7.70 -0.12
CA ALA A 249 13.64 8.30 0.54
C ALA A 249 14.20 7.42 1.67
N LYS A 250 13.34 6.57 2.27
CA LYS A 250 13.68 5.69 3.39
C LYS A 250 13.08 4.30 3.19
N PRO A 251 13.70 3.44 2.37
CA PRO A 251 13.12 2.13 2.02
C PRO A 251 12.91 1.17 3.21
N GLY A 252 13.36 1.53 4.40
CA GLY A 252 13.05 0.84 5.67
C GLY A 252 11.74 1.26 6.32
N GLU A 253 11.05 2.25 5.76
CA GLU A 253 9.80 2.81 6.26
C GLU A 253 8.69 2.70 5.20
N MET A 254 7.45 2.58 5.65
CA MET A 254 6.26 2.61 4.80
C MET A 254 5.17 3.48 5.43
N LEU A 255 4.29 3.99 4.59
CA LEU A 255 3.06 4.68 4.99
C LEU A 255 1.87 3.74 4.83
N VAL A 256 0.88 3.89 5.71
CA VAL A 256 -0.44 3.24 5.61
C VAL A 256 -1.52 4.25 5.97
N ALA A 257 -2.73 4.05 5.46
CA ALA A 257 -3.92 4.73 5.95
C ALA A 257 -4.64 3.83 6.96
N SER A 258 -5.03 4.37 8.13
CA SER A 258 -5.65 3.56 9.18
C SER A 258 -6.63 4.34 10.03
N SER A 259 -7.70 3.66 10.47
CA SER A 259 -8.54 4.14 11.57
C SER A 259 -7.89 3.95 12.95
N ALA A 260 -6.79 3.22 13.04
CA ALA A 260 -5.89 3.06 14.18
C ALA A 260 -6.58 3.01 15.55
N ALA A 261 -7.26 1.92 15.85
CA ALA A 261 -8.10 1.79 17.04
C ALA A 261 -7.37 2.13 18.37
N ARG A 262 -6.05 2.04 18.42
CA ARG A 262 -5.23 2.26 19.62
C ARG A 262 -4.06 3.24 19.46
N ALA A 263 -3.94 3.94 18.32
CA ALA A 263 -2.91 4.95 18.10
C ALA A 263 -3.48 6.37 18.26
N PRO A 264 -2.65 7.40 18.42
CA PRO A 264 -3.09 8.79 18.30
C PRO A 264 -3.80 9.00 16.97
N ARG A 265 -4.92 9.74 16.97
CA ARG A 265 -5.73 10.06 15.79
C ARG A 265 -5.95 11.55 15.69
N ALA A 266 -6.04 12.04 14.45
CA ALA A 266 -6.47 13.40 14.14
C ALA A 266 -7.91 13.40 13.58
N GLY A 267 -8.27 12.36 12.80
CA GLY A 267 -9.57 12.19 12.14
C GLY A 267 -10.16 10.79 12.26
N GLY A 268 -10.92 10.38 11.27
CA GLY A 268 -11.48 9.04 11.13
C GLY A 268 -10.45 8.06 10.61
N VAL A 269 -9.81 8.38 9.48
CA VAL A 269 -8.70 7.66 8.87
C VAL A 269 -7.54 8.61 8.70
N ASP A 270 -6.38 8.24 9.21
CA ASP A 270 -5.16 9.03 9.22
C ASP A 270 -4.00 8.27 8.55
N VAL A 271 -2.96 8.99 8.14
CA VAL A 271 -1.72 8.39 7.63
C VAL A 271 -0.79 8.06 8.79
N TYR A 272 -0.26 6.84 8.79
CA TYR A 272 0.71 6.36 9.77
C TYR A 272 2.00 5.92 9.09
N ARG A 273 3.10 6.08 9.81
CA ARG A 273 4.43 5.62 9.41
C ARG A 273 4.78 4.36 10.19
N LEU A 274 5.24 3.33 9.49
CA LEU A 274 5.59 2.02 10.03
C LEU A 274 6.95 1.58 9.50
N ALA A 275 7.60 0.65 10.20
CA ALA A 275 8.73 -0.08 9.63
C ALA A 275 8.26 -1.01 8.52
N VAL A 276 9.05 -1.12 7.45
CA VAL A 276 8.81 -2.12 6.39
C VAL A 276 8.96 -3.53 6.98
N PRO A 277 7.99 -4.42 6.73
CA PRO A 277 8.09 -5.79 7.20
C PRO A 277 9.27 -6.52 6.56
N LYS A 278 9.97 -7.32 7.36
CA LYS A 278 10.97 -8.26 6.83
C LYS A 278 10.26 -9.47 6.27
N VAL A 279 10.22 -9.56 4.96
CA VAL A 279 9.68 -10.72 4.25
C VAL A 279 10.86 -11.56 3.77
N ALA A 280 10.79 -12.88 3.99
CA ALA A 280 11.84 -13.77 3.50
C ALA A 280 11.86 -13.73 1.96
N ALA A 281 13.02 -13.43 1.39
CA ALA A 281 13.21 -13.51 -0.05
C ALA A 281 12.98 -14.95 -0.52
N VAL A 282 12.18 -15.09 -1.56
CA VAL A 282 11.89 -16.40 -2.17
C VAL A 282 12.77 -16.56 -3.40
N THR A 283 13.68 -17.52 -3.37
CA THR A 283 14.52 -17.84 -4.51
C THR A 283 13.66 -18.23 -5.72
N GLY A 284 13.89 -17.57 -6.86
CA GLY A 284 13.15 -17.87 -8.08
C GLY A 284 11.76 -17.22 -8.19
N CYS A 285 11.49 -16.16 -7.41
CA CYS A 285 10.31 -15.33 -7.63
C CYS A 285 10.49 -14.53 -8.93
N VAL A 286 10.28 -15.19 -10.05
CA VAL A 286 10.24 -14.59 -11.39
C VAL A 286 8.93 -14.98 -12.07
N LYS A 287 8.46 -14.11 -12.94
CA LYS A 287 7.31 -14.40 -13.80
C LYS A 287 7.68 -15.43 -14.85
#